data_4ec049ba20c4c6b4ec0ef75060fae378
#
_entry.id   4ec049ba20c4c6b4ec0ef75060fae378
#
_cell.length_a   1.000
_cell.length_b   1.000
_cell.length_c   1.000
_cell.angle_alpha   90.00
_cell.angle_beta   90.00
_cell.angle_gamma   90.00
#
_symmetry.space_group_name_H-M   'P 1'
#
loop_
_entity.id
_entity.type
_entity.pdbx_description
1 polymer ?
#
loop_
_entity_poly.entity_id
_entity_poly.type
_entity_poly.pdbx_seq_one_letter_code
_entity_poly.pdbx_strand_id
1 'polypeptide(L)'
;MTIATGRLTLEEFLKLPETKPASEYIEGEIIQKPLPKIKHSLLQSRTCSEINQVTETPKIAYAFPELRCTFGGRSMVPDIAVLLWKFNLMTVANQ
;
A
#
# COMPACT_ATOMS: atom_id res chain seq x y z
N MET A 1 -9.42 12.84 0.06
CA MET A 1 -10.42 13.52 0.90
C MET A 1 -10.25 13.09 2.34
N THR A 2 -10.19 14.04 3.24
CA THR A 2 -10.03 13.73 4.66
C THR A 2 -11.40 13.52 5.29
N ILE A 3 -11.54 12.44 6.03
CA ILE A 3 -12.77 12.14 6.77
C ILE A 3 -12.44 12.27 8.25
N ALA A 4 -12.99 13.30 8.88
CA ALA A 4 -12.82 13.50 10.32
C ALA A 4 -13.82 12.60 11.03
N THR A 5 -13.37 11.46 11.55
CA THR A 5 -14.21 10.48 12.22
C THR A 5 -13.95 10.41 13.71
N GLY A 6 -13.61 11.53 14.34
CA GLY A 6 -13.08 11.48 15.68
C GLY A 6 -11.71 10.81 15.65
N ARG A 7 -11.15 10.52 16.80
CA ARG A 7 -9.81 9.95 16.85
C ARG A 7 -9.87 8.44 16.97
N LEU A 8 -9.95 7.77 15.82
CA LEU A 8 -9.83 6.32 15.77
C LEU A 8 -8.39 5.92 16.10
N THR A 9 -8.24 4.78 16.76
CA THR A 9 -6.93 4.18 16.91
C THR A 9 -6.57 3.44 15.61
N LEU A 10 -5.28 3.15 15.45
CA LEU A 10 -4.84 2.35 14.31
C LEU A 10 -5.55 0.99 14.29
N GLU A 11 -5.69 0.36 15.44
CA GLU A 11 -6.37 -0.94 15.53
C GLU A 11 -7.81 -0.86 15.05
N GLU A 12 -8.52 0.20 15.45
CA GLU A 12 -9.89 0.42 15.01
C GLU A 12 -9.96 0.65 13.51
N PHE A 13 -9.02 1.45 12.97
CA PHE A 13 -8.96 1.69 11.54
C PHE A 13 -8.77 0.38 10.76
N LEU A 14 -7.88 -0.49 11.22
CA LEU A 14 -7.58 -1.74 10.52
C LEU A 14 -8.74 -2.72 10.52
N LYS A 15 -9.73 -2.54 11.40
CA LYS A 15 -10.95 -3.35 11.44
C LYS A 15 -12.00 -2.85 10.46
N LEU A 16 -11.87 -1.66 9.94
CA LEU A 16 -12.82 -1.12 8.98
C LEU A 16 -12.67 -1.82 7.63
N PRO A 17 -13.75 -1.94 6.86
CA PRO A 17 -13.65 -2.49 5.51
C PRO A 17 -12.73 -1.64 4.64
N GLU A 18 -12.01 -2.30 3.75
CA GLU A 18 -11.20 -1.58 2.76
C GLU A 18 -12.12 -0.78 1.84
N THR A 19 -11.64 0.39 1.46
CA THR A 19 -12.38 1.28 0.55
C THR A 19 -11.72 1.33 -0.82
N LYS A 20 -12.48 1.79 -1.82
CA LYS A 20 -11.95 2.02 -3.16
C LYS A 20 -12.35 3.43 -3.60
N PRO A 21 -11.42 4.35 -3.78
CA PRO A 21 -9.97 4.23 -3.55
C PRO A 21 -9.60 3.93 -2.10
N ALA A 22 -8.40 3.39 -1.92
CA ALA A 22 -7.94 2.98 -0.60
C ALA A 22 -7.90 4.15 0.38
N SER A 23 -8.16 3.85 1.65
CA SER A 23 -8.05 4.81 2.74
C SER A 23 -6.74 4.58 3.50
N GLU A 24 -6.15 5.67 3.97
CA GLU A 24 -4.92 5.64 4.75
C GLU A 24 -5.17 6.21 6.13
N TYR A 25 -4.37 5.79 7.10
CA TYR A 25 -4.45 6.27 8.47
C TYR A 25 -3.16 6.97 8.86
N ILE A 26 -3.26 8.26 9.16
CA ILE A 26 -2.10 9.10 9.50
C ILE A 26 -2.49 10.00 10.65
N GLU A 27 -1.82 9.84 11.79
CA GLU A 27 -1.99 10.69 12.97
C GLU A 27 -3.44 10.81 13.42
N GLY A 28 -4.15 9.70 13.45
CA GLY A 28 -5.54 9.65 13.90
C GLY A 28 -6.56 10.02 12.85
N GLU A 29 -6.13 10.42 11.67
CA GLU A 29 -7.02 10.82 10.59
C GLU A 29 -7.09 9.77 9.49
N ILE A 30 -8.28 9.61 8.93
CA ILE A 30 -8.51 8.74 7.78
C ILE A 30 -8.52 9.62 6.54
N ILE A 31 -7.62 9.32 5.61
CA ILE A 31 -7.48 10.05 4.36
C ILE A 31 -7.71 9.08 3.22
N GLN A 32 -8.74 9.33 2.40
CA GLN A 32 -8.98 8.51 1.24
C GLN A 32 -8.14 9.00 0.06
N LYS A 33 -7.46 8.08 -0.62
CA LYS A 33 -6.68 8.41 -1.80
C LYS A 33 -7.61 8.91 -2.93
N PRO A 34 -7.09 9.77 -3.82
CA PRO A 34 -7.87 10.20 -4.99
C PRO A 34 -8.08 9.04 -5.96
N LEU A 35 -9.11 9.14 -6.80
CA LEU A 35 -9.34 8.18 -7.87
C LEU A 35 -8.15 8.19 -8.84
N PRO A 36 -7.58 7.02 -9.17
CA PRO A 36 -6.49 6.98 -10.13
C PRO A 36 -6.98 7.27 -11.55
N LYS A 37 -6.16 7.97 -12.31
CA LYS A 37 -6.41 8.17 -13.74
C LYS A 37 -5.76 7.02 -14.51
N ILE A 38 -6.25 6.79 -15.73
CA ILE A 38 -5.75 5.71 -16.58
C ILE A 38 -4.22 5.77 -16.75
N LYS A 39 -3.69 6.95 -17.02
CA LYS A 39 -2.23 7.12 -17.18
C LYS A 39 -1.47 6.73 -15.94
N HIS A 40 -1.99 7.09 -14.76
CA HIS A 40 -1.38 6.73 -13.48
C HIS A 40 -1.37 5.22 -13.29
N SER A 41 -2.51 4.57 -13.53
CA SER A 41 -2.61 3.12 -13.36
C SER A 41 -1.71 2.36 -14.34
N LEU A 42 -1.62 2.85 -15.57
CA LEU A 42 -0.75 2.24 -16.58
C LEU A 42 0.72 2.37 -16.19
N LEU A 43 1.13 3.55 -15.75
CA LEU A 43 2.52 3.78 -15.32
C LEU A 43 2.87 2.92 -14.10
N GLN A 44 1.97 2.84 -13.14
CA GLN A 44 2.12 2.01 -11.95
C GLN A 44 2.32 0.55 -12.32
N SER A 45 1.46 0.01 -13.18
CA SER A 45 1.51 -1.37 -13.60
C SER A 45 2.81 -1.68 -14.36
N ARG A 46 3.20 -0.82 -15.29
CA ARG A 46 4.44 -1.01 -16.06
C ARG A 46 5.67 -0.92 -15.20
N THR A 47 5.69 0.02 -14.26
CA THR A 47 6.84 0.20 -13.37
C THR A 47 7.02 -1.05 -12.50
N CYS A 48 5.95 -1.57 -11.91
CA CYS A 48 6.02 -2.81 -11.14
C CYS A 48 6.54 -3.97 -11.99
N SER A 49 6.02 -4.10 -13.20
CA SER A 49 6.41 -5.18 -14.11
C SER A 49 7.89 -5.09 -14.49
N GLU A 50 8.38 -3.91 -14.80
CA GLU A 50 9.79 -3.71 -15.17
C GLU A 50 10.73 -3.99 -14.01
N ILE A 51 10.37 -3.56 -12.81
CA ILE A 51 11.16 -3.87 -11.62
C ILE A 51 11.21 -5.37 -11.41
N ASN A 52 10.06 -6.04 -11.49
CA ASN A 52 9.98 -7.47 -11.21
C ASN A 52 10.69 -8.34 -12.24
N GLN A 53 10.76 -7.87 -13.49
CA GLN A 53 11.53 -8.58 -14.52
C GLN A 53 13.01 -8.72 -14.14
N VAL A 54 13.55 -7.72 -13.46
CA VAL A 54 14.97 -7.68 -13.13
C VAL A 54 15.26 -8.30 -11.77
N THR A 55 14.32 -8.17 -10.82
CA THR A 55 14.59 -8.47 -9.42
C THR A 55 13.99 -9.77 -8.92
N GLU A 56 12.99 -10.33 -9.60
CA GLU A 56 12.28 -11.51 -9.11
C GLU A 56 13.12 -12.78 -9.19
N THR A 57 13.67 -13.08 -10.37
CA THR A 57 14.43 -14.32 -10.57
C THR A 57 15.63 -14.42 -9.63
N PRO A 58 16.47 -13.36 -9.48
CA PRO A 58 17.56 -13.42 -8.50
C PRO A 58 17.11 -13.26 -7.05
N LYS A 59 15.81 -13.09 -6.81
CA LYS A 59 15.24 -12.93 -5.46
C LYS A 59 15.84 -11.75 -4.70
N ILE A 60 15.96 -10.61 -5.37
CA ILE A 60 16.46 -9.38 -4.75
C ILE A 60 15.33 -8.60 -4.10
N ALA A 61 14.24 -8.37 -4.84
CA ALA A 61 13.13 -7.56 -4.40
C ALA A 61 11.89 -7.87 -5.24
N TYR A 62 10.75 -7.37 -4.79
CA TYR A 62 9.51 -7.46 -5.55
C TYR A 62 8.70 -6.18 -5.38
N ALA A 63 8.13 -5.67 -6.46
CA ALA A 63 7.30 -4.48 -6.46
C ALA A 63 5.83 -4.86 -6.47
N PHE A 64 5.05 -4.25 -5.58
CA PHE A 64 3.62 -4.46 -5.44
C PHE A 64 2.87 -3.15 -5.69
N PRO A 65 1.83 -3.16 -6.53
CA PRO A 65 0.95 -1.99 -6.63
C PRO A 65 -0.04 -2.01 -5.47
N GLU A 66 -0.33 -0.84 -4.91
CA GLU A 66 -1.39 -0.66 -3.92
C GLU A 66 -1.33 -1.64 -2.74
N LEU A 67 -0.15 -1.89 -2.21
CA LEU A 67 0.02 -2.75 -1.05
C LEU A 67 -0.13 -1.94 0.23
N ARG A 68 -1.02 -2.38 1.13
CA ARG A 68 -1.15 -1.73 2.42
C ARG A 68 0.09 -1.99 3.26
N CYS A 69 0.69 -0.91 3.74
CA CYS A 69 1.89 -0.94 4.56
C CYS A 69 1.56 -0.30 5.91
N THR A 70 1.65 -1.07 6.98
CA THR A 70 1.36 -0.61 8.33
C THR A 70 2.64 -0.62 9.16
N PHE A 71 3.07 0.55 9.58
CA PHE A 71 4.26 0.69 10.42
C PHE A 71 4.29 2.08 11.05
N GLY A 72 5.00 2.22 12.17
CA GLY A 72 5.17 3.51 12.83
C GLY A 72 3.88 4.19 13.23
N GLY A 73 2.84 3.41 13.57
CA GLY A 73 1.55 3.96 13.96
C GLY A 73 0.71 4.45 12.80
N ARG A 74 1.12 4.18 11.56
CA ARG A 74 0.44 4.60 10.35
C ARG A 74 0.08 3.41 9.49
N SER A 75 -0.93 3.56 8.65
CA SER A 75 -1.27 2.55 7.66
C SER A 75 -1.51 3.24 6.33
N MET A 76 -0.66 2.98 5.37
CA MET A 76 -0.66 3.65 4.07
C MET A 76 -0.70 2.64 2.94
N VAL A 77 -1.19 3.10 1.78
CA VAL A 77 -1.22 2.29 0.56
C VAL A 77 -0.48 3.07 -0.51
N PRO A 78 0.86 2.97 -0.57
CA PRO A 78 1.63 3.67 -1.59
C PRO A 78 1.27 3.14 -2.98
N ASP A 79 1.50 3.97 -3.99
CA ASP A 79 1.23 3.57 -5.37
C ASP A 79 2.07 2.36 -5.76
N ILE A 80 3.31 2.32 -5.32
CA ILE A 80 4.21 1.19 -5.54
C ILE A 80 5.01 0.95 -4.26
N ALA A 81 5.02 -0.28 -3.78
CA ALA A 81 5.85 -0.69 -2.66
C ALA A 81 6.87 -1.70 -3.16
N VAL A 82 8.15 -1.44 -2.92
CA VAL A 82 9.22 -2.37 -3.28
C VAL A 82 9.76 -2.99 -2.00
N LEU A 83 9.61 -4.29 -1.88
CA LEU A 83 10.05 -5.02 -0.70
C LEU A 83 11.26 -5.87 -1.04
N LEU A 84 12.28 -5.80 -0.19
CA LEU A 84 13.44 -6.66 -0.34
C LEU A 84 13.06 -8.10 -0.05
N TRP A 85 13.61 -9.02 -0.81
CA TRP A 85 13.25 -10.45 -0.69
C TRP A 85 13.51 -11.00 0.70
N LYS A 86 14.56 -10.53 1.36
CA LYS A 86 14.92 -10.98 2.70
C LYS A 86 13.90 -10.63 3.78
N PHE A 87 12.92 -9.78 3.48
CA PHE A 87 11.85 -9.44 4.44
C PHE A 87 10.71 -10.44 4.45
N ASN A 88 10.89 -11.62 3.86
CA ASN A 88 9.91 -12.68 3.92
C ASN A 88 8.57 -12.29 3.29
N LEU A 89 8.48 -12.41 1.98
CA LEU A 89 7.26 -12.08 1.24
C LEU A 89 6.04 -12.86 1.73
N MET A 90 6.21 -14.05 2.29
CA MET A 90 5.09 -14.82 2.83
C MET A 90 4.41 -14.09 3.99
N THR A 91 5.19 -13.47 4.87
CA THR A 91 4.64 -12.69 5.97
C THR A 91 3.85 -11.49 5.45
N VAL A 92 4.37 -10.81 4.42
CA VAL A 92 3.68 -9.68 3.81
C VAL A 92 2.37 -10.14 3.16
N ALA A 93 2.38 -11.26 2.46
CA ALA A 93 1.20 -11.77 1.77
C ALA A 93 0.07 -12.17 2.74
N ASN A 94 0.40 -12.46 3.98
CA ASN A 94 -0.58 -12.87 5.00
C ASN A 94 -1.12 -11.71 5.84
N GLN A 95 -0.75 -10.50 5.54
CA GLN A 95 -1.26 -9.34 6.27
C GLN A 95 -2.68 -8.98 5.87
#